data_0e8c6dd7dde845b4e39747bfd35b6c97
#
_entry.id   0e8c6dd7dde845b4e39747bfd35b6c97
#
_cell.length_a   1.000
_cell.length_b   1.000
_cell.length_c   1.000
_cell.angle_alpha   90.00
_cell.angle_beta   90.00
_cell.angle_gamma   90.00
#
_symmetry.space_group_name_H-M   'P 1'
#
loop_
_entity.id
_entity.type
_entity.pdbx_description
1 polymer ?
#
loop_
_entity_poly.entity_id
_entity_poly.type
_entity_poly.pdbx_seq_one_letter_code
_entity_poly.pdbx_strand_id
1 'polypeptide(L)'
;MNPTNTAIMLALLSEQTTPTIVEEISDTLMYVGYCLPTTTGYDDPTWLIRRVKKTINEDRLSLQTIMYPNGERRYNQKWSDRVELVYEHTIDK
;
A
#
# COMPACT_ATOMS: atom_id res chain seq x y z
N MET A 1 -7.77 21.08 14.65
CA MET A 1 -7.99 20.66 14.21
C MET A 1 -8.27 20.78 14.00
N ASN A 2 -8.23 21.05 14.23
CA ASN A 2 -8.35 20.58 14.02
C ASN A 2 -7.96 20.48 13.27
N PRO A 3 -7.40 21.39 13.62
CA PRO A 3 -6.63 21.02 12.47
C PRO A 3 -7.40 20.07 11.83
N THR A 4 -8.28 19.98 12.44
CA THR A 4 -9.08 18.87 12.15
C THR A 4 -9.59 18.88 10.75
N ASN A 5 -10.07 20.01 10.29
CA ASN A 5 -10.57 20.08 8.93
C ASN A 5 -9.45 19.93 7.91
N THR A 6 -8.32 20.52 8.19
CA THR A 6 -7.17 20.36 7.31
C THR A 6 -6.69 18.93 7.28
N ALA A 7 -6.67 18.29 8.43
CA ALA A 7 -6.26 16.90 8.51
C ALA A 7 -7.23 16.00 7.74
N ILE A 8 -8.50 16.27 7.83
CA ILE A 8 -9.49 15.50 7.10
C ILE A 8 -9.35 15.71 5.61
N MET A 9 -9.14 16.94 5.18
CA MET A 9 -8.93 17.21 3.77
C MET A 9 -7.69 16.52 3.25
N LEU A 10 -6.60 16.55 4.00
CA LEU A 10 -5.41 15.86 3.59
C LEU A 10 -5.61 14.36 3.53
N ALA A 11 -6.38 13.82 4.46
CA ALA A 11 -6.68 12.40 4.44
C ALA A 11 -7.50 12.02 3.22
N LEU A 12 -8.41 12.88 2.81
CA LEU A 12 -9.22 12.63 1.63
C LEU A 12 -8.38 12.74 0.35
N LEU A 13 -7.42 13.66 0.35
CA LEU A 13 -6.57 13.86 -0.81
C LEU A 13 -5.45 12.84 -0.88
N SER A 14 -5.07 12.27 0.24
CA SER A 14 -4.01 11.28 0.28
C SER A 14 -4.40 10.15 1.22
N GLU A 15 -5.47 9.46 0.86
CA GLU A 15 -5.99 8.37 1.66
C GLU A 15 -4.96 7.28 1.90
N GLN A 16 -3.85 7.32 1.20
CA GLN A 16 -2.78 6.35 1.38
C GLN A 16 -2.06 6.52 2.70
N THR A 17 -2.26 7.64 3.41
CA THR A 17 -1.56 7.84 4.67
C THR A 17 -2.05 6.92 5.77
N THR A 18 -3.30 6.45 5.66
CA THR A 18 -3.86 5.55 6.66
C THR A 18 -4.34 4.28 5.97
N PRO A 19 -3.57 3.21 6.07
CA PRO A 19 -3.96 1.97 5.40
C PRO A 19 -5.20 1.37 6.04
N THR A 20 -5.99 0.70 5.21
CA THR A 20 -7.14 -0.05 5.67
C THR A 20 -6.71 -1.36 6.31
N ILE A 21 -5.66 -1.97 5.76
CA ILE A 21 -5.20 -3.26 6.26
C ILE A 21 -3.70 -3.36 6.05
N VAL A 22 -3.03 -3.97 7.02
CA VAL A 22 -1.59 -4.24 6.95
C VAL A 22 -1.41 -5.71 7.28
N GLU A 23 -0.72 -6.42 6.42
CA GLU A 23 -0.44 -7.82 6.65
C GLU A 23 1.07 -8.04 6.69
N GLU A 24 1.58 -8.42 7.84
CA GLU A 24 3.00 -8.72 7.99
C GLU A 24 3.21 -10.20 7.75
N ILE A 25 3.91 -10.52 6.66
CA ILE A 25 4.21 -11.91 6.33
C ILE A 25 5.44 -12.37 7.10
N SER A 26 6.44 -11.48 7.19
CA SER A 26 7.67 -11.77 7.91
C SER A 26 8.30 -10.46 8.34
N ASP A 27 9.47 -10.52 8.95
CA ASP A 27 10.19 -9.32 9.34
C ASP A 27 10.60 -8.46 8.15
N THR A 28 10.61 -9.04 6.97
CA THR A 28 11.10 -8.35 5.78
C THR A 28 10.06 -8.17 4.69
N LEU A 29 8.85 -8.66 4.88
CA LEU A 29 7.83 -8.60 3.83
C LEU A 29 6.48 -8.26 4.42
N MET A 30 5.84 -7.25 3.85
CA MET A 30 4.52 -6.84 4.29
C MET A 30 3.70 -6.33 3.10
N TYR A 31 2.40 -6.55 3.16
CA TYR A 31 1.45 -6.00 2.20
C TYR A 31 0.60 -4.97 2.91
N VAL A 32 0.38 -3.85 2.24
CA VAL A 32 -0.41 -2.76 2.80
C VAL A 32 -1.52 -2.45 1.82
N GLY A 33 -2.74 -2.42 2.29
CA GLY A 33 -3.90 -2.21 1.45
C GLY A 33 -4.71 -0.99 1.84
N TYR A 34 -5.15 -0.26 0.83
CA TYR A 34 -6.05 0.88 0.97
C TYR A 34 -7.23 0.62 0.05
N CYS A 35 -8.43 0.87 0.52
CA CYS A 35 -9.60 0.64 -0.32
C CYS A 35 -10.42 1.90 -0.47
N LEU A 36 -11.19 1.94 -1.55
CA LEU A 36 -12.14 3.03 -1.75
C LEU A 36 -13.30 2.89 -0.78
N PRO A 37 -13.98 4.00 -0.45
CA PRO A 37 -15.12 3.93 0.47
C PRO A 37 -16.24 3.02 0.00
N THR A 38 -16.32 2.77 -1.30
CA THR A 38 -17.37 1.89 -1.87
C THR A 38 -17.00 0.43 -1.83
N THR A 39 -15.82 0.09 -1.34
CA THR A 39 -15.36 -1.30 -1.30
C THR A 39 -16.20 -2.09 -0.32
N THR A 40 -16.65 -3.28 -0.73
CA THR A 40 -17.47 -4.14 0.11
C THR A 40 -16.76 -5.39 0.56
N GLY A 41 -15.61 -5.72 -0.01
CA GLY A 41 -14.88 -6.91 0.40
C GLY A 41 -13.51 -7.00 -0.25
N TYR A 42 -12.81 -8.06 0.08
CA TYR A 42 -11.43 -8.25 -0.40
C TYR A 42 -11.37 -8.61 -1.88
N ASP A 43 -12.47 -9.06 -2.45
CA ASP A 43 -12.53 -9.43 -3.86
C ASP A 43 -12.96 -8.28 -4.75
N ASP A 44 -13.28 -7.14 -4.17
CA ASP A 44 -13.62 -5.97 -4.98
C ASP A 44 -12.36 -5.43 -5.64
N PRO A 45 -12.39 -5.10 -6.93
CA PRO A 45 -11.21 -4.55 -7.61
C PRO A 45 -11.10 -3.04 -7.34
N THR A 46 -11.08 -2.68 -6.08
CA THR A 46 -11.05 -1.29 -5.63
C THR A 46 -9.98 -1.05 -4.58
N TRP A 47 -8.96 -1.89 -4.56
CA TRP A 47 -7.88 -1.79 -3.60
C TRP A 47 -6.62 -1.23 -4.26
N LEU A 48 -5.93 -0.41 -3.52
CA LEU A 48 -4.55 -0.01 -3.82
C LEU A 48 -3.67 -0.83 -2.90
N ILE A 49 -2.73 -1.56 -3.47
CA ILE A 49 -1.90 -2.49 -2.70
C ILE A 49 -0.45 -2.10 -2.85
N ARG A 50 0.26 -2.08 -1.73
CA ARG A 50 1.71 -1.90 -1.70
C ARG A 50 2.35 -3.16 -1.16
N ARG A 51 3.45 -3.55 -1.78
CA ARG A 51 4.30 -4.57 -1.21
C ARG A 51 5.55 -3.89 -0.68
N VAL A 52 5.81 -4.05 0.60
CA VAL A 52 6.97 -3.45 1.24
C VAL A 52 7.95 -4.55 1.59
N LYS A 53 9.14 -4.50 1.01
CA LYS A 53 10.21 -5.42 1.34
C LYS A 53 11.31 -4.66 2.06
N LYS A 54 11.82 -5.28 3.11
CA LYS A 54 12.87 -4.68 3.93
C LYS A 54 14.14 -5.50 3.78
N THR A 55 15.24 -4.82 3.53
CA THR A 55 16.55 -5.45 3.45
C THR A 55 17.45 -4.82 4.48
N ILE A 56 18.15 -5.64 5.28
CA ILE A 56 19.09 -5.14 6.27
C ILE A 56 20.48 -5.53 5.81
N ASN A 57 21.33 -4.53 5.60
CA ASN A 57 22.69 -4.82 5.13
C ASN A 57 23.66 -4.99 6.31
N GLU A 58 24.93 -5.24 5.98
CA GLU A 58 25.94 -5.52 6.99
C GLU A 58 26.18 -4.36 7.94
N ASP A 59 25.93 -3.14 7.49
CA ASP A 59 26.09 -1.96 8.32
C ASP A 59 24.89 -1.71 9.20
N ARG A 60 23.94 -2.64 9.21
CA ARG A 60 22.70 -2.54 9.97
C ARG A 60 21.80 -1.40 9.50
N LEU A 61 22.04 -0.92 8.30
CA LEU A 61 21.13 0.00 7.66
C LEU A 61 20.03 -0.80 7.02
N SER A 62 18.81 -0.30 7.11
CA SER A 62 17.70 -0.99 6.50
C SER A 62 17.22 -0.22 5.29
N LEU A 63 16.88 -0.95 4.25
CA LEU A 63 16.33 -0.39 3.03
C LEU A 63 14.94 -0.96 2.85
N GLN A 64 13.96 -0.10 2.71
CA GLN A 64 12.60 -0.53 2.43
C GLN A 64 12.28 -0.21 0.98
N THR A 65 11.84 -1.22 0.26
CA THR A 65 11.44 -1.08 -1.13
C THR A 65 9.94 -1.19 -1.22
N ILE A 66 9.31 -0.17 -1.77
CA ILE A 66 7.86 -0.12 -1.90
C ILE A 66 7.49 -0.28 -3.36
N MET A 67 6.71 -1.29 -3.67
CA MET A 67 6.30 -1.60 -5.03
C MET A 67 4.80 -1.70 -5.14
N TYR A 68 4.30 -1.46 -6.33
CA TYR A 68 2.88 -1.49 -6.62
C TYR A 68 2.59 -2.50 -7.71
N PRO A 69 1.38 -3.06 -7.77
CA PRO A 69 1.02 -3.98 -8.86
C PRO A 69 1.22 -3.28 -10.21
N ASN A 70 1.99 -3.90 -11.07
CA ASN A 70 2.33 -3.39 -12.39
C ASN A 70 2.97 -1.99 -12.35
N GLY A 71 3.49 -1.60 -11.18
CA GLY A 71 4.09 -0.29 -11.02
C GLY A 71 3.08 0.84 -10.97
N GLU A 72 1.81 0.56 -10.76
CA GLU A 72 0.75 1.56 -10.80
C GLU A 72 0.13 1.79 -9.45
N ARG A 73 0.01 3.04 -9.06
CA ARG A 73 -0.63 3.43 -7.81
C ARG A 73 -2.11 3.68 -8.06
N ARG A 74 -2.86 2.61 -8.23
CA ARG A 74 -4.28 2.70 -8.59
C ARG A 74 -5.12 1.81 -7.70
N TYR A 75 -6.37 2.23 -7.52
CA TYR A 75 -7.36 1.47 -6.76
C TYR A 75 -8.10 0.52 -7.71
N ASN A 76 -7.37 -0.42 -8.28
CA ASN A 76 -7.96 -1.32 -9.27
C ASN A 76 -7.61 -2.78 -9.07
N GLN A 77 -7.16 -3.12 -7.88
CA GLN A 77 -6.75 -4.49 -7.57
C GLN A 77 -7.68 -5.11 -6.55
N LYS A 78 -7.65 -6.44 -6.47
CA LYS A 78 -8.34 -7.17 -5.44
C LYS A 78 -7.35 -7.52 -4.34
N TRP A 79 -7.72 -7.24 -3.10
CA TRP A 79 -6.85 -7.59 -1.99
C TRP A 79 -6.56 -9.09 -1.96
N SER A 80 -7.55 -9.91 -2.35
CA SER A 80 -7.38 -11.36 -2.34
C SER A 80 -6.33 -11.85 -3.33
N ASP A 81 -5.96 -11.05 -4.31
CA ASP A 81 -4.94 -11.43 -5.29
C ASP A 81 -3.54 -10.96 -4.91
N ARG A 82 -3.37 -10.33 -3.76
CA ARG A 82 -2.15 -9.59 -3.44
C ARG A 82 -0.85 -10.39 -3.57
N VAL A 83 -0.90 -11.65 -3.26
CA VAL A 83 0.32 -12.48 -3.29
C VAL A 83 0.72 -12.82 -4.72
N GLU A 84 -0.26 -12.88 -5.61
CA GLU A 84 -0.04 -13.33 -6.99
C GLU A 84 0.22 -12.19 -7.96
N LEU A 85 0.09 -10.95 -7.52
CA LEU A 85 0.29 -9.81 -8.39
C LEU A 85 1.78 -9.59 -8.68
N VAL A 86 2.05 -9.00 -9.83
CA VAL A 86 3.40 -8.63 -10.22
C VAL A 86 3.66 -7.21 -9.73
N TYR A 87 4.65 -7.05 -8.88
CA TYR A 87 4.94 -5.75 -8.26
C TYR A 87 6.17 -5.14 -8.91
N GLU A 88 6.09 -3.85 -9.21
CA GLU A 88 7.14 -3.11 -9.87
C GLU A 88 7.28 -1.73 -9.24
N HIS A 89 8.43 -1.11 -9.49
CA HIS A 89 8.66 0.26 -9.05
C HIS A 89 7.90 1.23 -9.94
N THR A 90 7.25 2.20 -9.32
CA THR A 90 6.54 3.22 -10.09
C THR A 90 7.49 4.19 -10.76
N ILE A 91 8.67 4.35 -10.16
CA ILE A 91 9.62 5.34 -10.65
C ILE A 91 10.13 5.01 -12.05
N ASP A 92 9.99 3.79 -12.46
CA ASP A 92 10.43 3.35 -13.77
C ASP A 92 9.38 3.56 -14.87
N LYS A 93 8.27 4.17 -14.54
CA LYS A 93 7.15 4.32 -15.47
C LYS A 93 7.02 5.72 -16.05
#